data_7fdc4983235f13b47ad225322f69a07b
#
_entry.id   7fdc4983235f13b47ad225322f69a07b
#
_cell.length_a   1.000
_cell.length_b   1.000
_cell.length_c   1.000
_cell.angle_alpha   90.00
_cell.angle_beta   90.00
_cell.angle_gamma   90.00
#
_symmetry.space_group_name_H-M   'P 1'
#
loop_
_entity.id
_entity.type
_entity.pdbx_description
1 polymer ?
#
loop_
_entity_poly.entity_id
_entity_poly.type
_entity_poly.pdbx_seq_one_letter_code
_entity_poly.pdbx_strand_id
1 'polypeptide(L)'
;GLKDDMAKYRVHYDVWFSETTLHESGAIREMLDKLAERGATYEKDGAIWYRSMQYAEKYGGNKVTRKGLDGEVTDEDKDEALVRANGVPTHFAADIAYHYNKFAVRGFSRAIDVWGADHHGHVARMKGAMDAIGLDGEKLDIVLMQFVRLMQDGQPVRMSKRTGKAIGLAELLDEVPIDSARFQFNLREPGSVMDFDMDLAVAQDSENPVYYVQYAHARICSILAQAGEEWQSRPLHSQLLTAEAEKQLM
;
A
#
# COMPACT_ATOMS: atom_id res chain seq x y z
N GLY A 1 4.64 11.62 -15.61
CA GLY A 1 4.75 10.19 -15.35
C GLY A 1 4.71 9.88 -13.87
N LEU A 2 4.73 8.57 -13.47
CA LEU A 2 4.52 8.17 -12.07
C LEU A 2 5.42 8.90 -11.06
N LYS A 3 6.68 9.13 -11.39
CA LYS A 3 7.62 9.89 -10.52
C LYS A 3 7.18 11.33 -10.32
N ASP A 4 6.73 11.97 -11.37
CA ASP A 4 6.28 13.38 -11.32
C ASP A 4 4.97 13.48 -10.52
N ASP A 5 4.06 12.51 -10.69
CA ASP A 5 2.79 12.47 -9.96
C ASP A 5 3.03 12.28 -8.47
N MET A 6 3.95 11.38 -8.09
CA MET A 6 4.35 11.18 -6.69
C MET A 6 5.03 12.42 -6.12
N ALA A 7 5.93 13.06 -6.87
CA ALA A 7 6.56 14.30 -6.46
C ALA A 7 5.53 15.42 -6.25
N LYS A 8 4.55 15.55 -7.17
CA LYS A 8 3.43 16.49 -7.04
C LYS A 8 2.60 16.20 -5.78
N TYR A 9 2.41 14.92 -5.44
CA TYR A 9 1.72 14.50 -4.21
C TYR A 9 2.60 14.60 -2.96
N ARG A 10 3.85 15.10 -3.07
CA ARG A 10 4.85 15.21 -1.98
C ARG A 10 5.16 13.85 -1.33
N VAL A 11 5.21 12.79 -2.13
CA VAL A 11 5.72 11.48 -1.73
C VAL A 11 7.04 11.24 -2.41
N HIS A 12 8.08 11.03 -1.62
CA HIS A 12 9.45 10.79 -2.07
C HIS A 12 9.86 9.36 -1.77
N TYR A 13 10.46 8.71 -2.75
CA TYR A 13 10.99 7.35 -2.61
C TYR A 13 12.51 7.40 -2.68
N ASP A 14 13.17 6.74 -1.74
CA ASP A 14 14.63 6.61 -1.73
C ASP A 14 15.11 5.75 -2.89
N VAL A 15 14.35 4.73 -3.26
CA VAL A 15 14.68 3.81 -4.34
C VAL A 15 13.48 3.60 -5.26
N TRP A 16 13.71 3.81 -6.55
CA TRP A 16 12.82 3.40 -7.64
C TRP A 16 13.37 2.12 -8.24
N PHE A 17 12.81 0.99 -7.83
CA PHE A 17 13.24 -0.32 -8.30
C PHE A 17 12.51 -0.72 -9.59
N SER A 18 13.25 -1.19 -10.60
CA SER A 18 12.68 -1.67 -11.85
C SER A 18 12.65 -3.20 -11.87
N GLU A 19 11.49 -3.79 -12.12
CA GLU A 19 11.33 -5.24 -12.30
C GLU A 19 12.22 -5.78 -13.42
N THR A 20 12.47 -5.00 -14.48
CA THR A 20 13.39 -5.35 -15.57
C THR A 20 14.76 -5.78 -15.05
N THR A 21 15.24 -5.14 -13.97
CA THR A 21 16.52 -5.49 -13.35
C THR A 21 16.56 -6.95 -12.88
N LEU A 22 15.43 -7.49 -12.39
CA LEU A 22 15.35 -8.89 -11.94
C LEU A 22 15.45 -9.88 -13.12
N HIS A 23 14.89 -9.50 -14.27
CA HIS A 23 14.96 -10.30 -15.50
C HIS A 23 16.38 -10.29 -16.09
N GLU A 24 16.99 -9.12 -16.20
CA GLU A 24 18.31 -8.94 -16.81
C GLU A 24 19.45 -9.48 -15.96
N SER A 25 19.35 -9.39 -14.64
CA SER A 25 20.39 -9.87 -13.72
C SER A 25 20.41 -11.39 -13.51
N GLY A 26 19.38 -12.10 -13.96
CA GLY A 26 19.20 -13.52 -13.67
C GLY A 26 18.65 -13.82 -12.27
N ALA A 27 18.25 -12.82 -11.51
CA ALA A 27 17.73 -12.98 -10.13
C ALA A 27 16.49 -13.89 -10.07
N ILE A 28 15.61 -13.82 -11.07
CA ILE A 28 14.44 -14.71 -11.15
C ILE A 28 14.90 -16.16 -11.31
N ARG A 29 15.91 -16.42 -12.14
CA ARG A 29 16.44 -17.76 -12.34
C ARG A 29 17.05 -18.33 -11.06
N GLU A 30 17.88 -17.53 -10.40
CA GLU A 30 18.48 -17.90 -9.11
C GLU A 30 17.41 -18.25 -8.06
N MET A 31 16.33 -17.46 -8.01
CA MET A 31 15.21 -17.70 -7.10
C MET A 31 14.46 -18.99 -7.43
N LEU A 32 14.23 -19.28 -8.73
CA LEU A 32 13.61 -20.54 -9.18
C LEU A 32 14.46 -21.75 -8.77
N ASP A 33 15.78 -21.68 -8.96
CA ASP A 33 16.71 -22.74 -8.57
C ASP A 33 16.65 -22.98 -7.05
N LYS A 34 16.62 -21.93 -6.22
CA LYS A 34 16.46 -22.03 -4.75
C LYS A 34 15.14 -22.71 -4.34
N LEU A 35 14.04 -22.39 -5.01
CA LEU A 35 12.74 -23.02 -4.74
C LEU A 35 12.77 -24.51 -5.14
N ALA A 36 13.40 -24.83 -6.26
CA ALA A 36 13.54 -26.22 -6.75
C ALA A 36 14.41 -27.06 -5.79
N GLU A 37 15.57 -26.55 -5.36
CA GLU A 37 16.46 -27.21 -4.39
C GLU A 37 15.75 -27.54 -3.06
N ARG A 38 14.75 -26.73 -2.68
CA ARG A 38 13.95 -26.93 -1.47
C ARG A 38 12.71 -27.79 -1.69
N GLY A 39 12.51 -28.31 -2.89
CA GLY A 39 11.35 -29.12 -3.25
C GLY A 39 10.03 -28.34 -3.30
N ALA A 40 10.11 -27.01 -3.35
CA ALA A 40 8.93 -26.14 -3.35
C ALA A 40 8.29 -25.97 -4.74
N THR A 41 8.87 -26.60 -5.78
CA THR A 41 8.35 -26.55 -7.16
C THR A 41 8.12 -27.93 -7.72
N TYR A 42 7.38 -28.00 -8.83
CA TYR A 42 7.22 -29.18 -9.67
C TYR A 42 6.92 -28.77 -11.11
N GLU A 43 7.14 -29.69 -12.04
CA GLU A 43 6.80 -29.48 -13.43
C GLU A 43 5.46 -30.16 -13.77
N LYS A 44 4.61 -29.46 -14.49
CA LYS A 44 3.35 -29.98 -15.01
C LYS A 44 2.98 -29.26 -16.31
N ASP A 45 2.65 -30.02 -17.36
CA ASP A 45 2.23 -29.50 -18.66
C ASP A 45 3.24 -28.51 -19.29
N GLY A 46 4.55 -28.75 -19.08
CA GLY A 46 5.63 -27.89 -19.56
C GLY A 46 5.82 -26.59 -18.80
N ALA A 47 5.08 -26.37 -17.74
CA ALA A 47 5.18 -25.21 -16.85
C ALA A 47 5.81 -25.59 -15.51
N ILE A 48 6.46 -24.62 -14.84
CA ILE A 48 6.98 -24.79 -13.47
C ILE A 48 5.98 -24.17 -12.52
N TRP A 49 5.56 -24.98 -11.53
CA TRP A 49 4.57 -24.62 -10.54
C TRP A 49 5.19 -24.54 -9.15
N TYR A 50 4.73 -23.57 -8.36
CA TYR A 50 5.04 -23.43 -6.94
C TYR A 50 3.98 -24.13 -6.11
N ARG A 51 4.39 -24.95 -5.12
CA ARG A 51 3.51 -25.64 -4.16
C ARG A 51 2.91 -24.67 -3.16
N SER A 52 2.17 -23.69 -3.67
CA SER A 52 1.65 -22.58 -2.87
C SER A 52 0.73 -23.06 -1.74
N MET A 53 -0.04 -24.11 -1.98
CA MET A 53 -0.96 -24.66 -0.98
C MET A 53 -0.22 -25.17 0.26
N GLN A 54 0.90 -25.86 0.07
CA GLN A 54 1.71 -26.40 1.16
C GLN A 54 2.26 -25.29 2.08
N TYR A 55 2.68 -24.18 1.51
CA TYR A 55 3.35 -23.10 2.26
C TYR A 55 2.40 -21.99 2.71
N ALA A 56 1.29 -21.78 2.01
CA ALA A 56 0.31 -20.76 2.35
C ALA A 56 -0.60 -21.14 3.53
N GLU A 57 -0.66 -22.42 3.88
CA GLU A 57 -1.52 -22.93 4.96
C GLU A 57 -1.29 -22.19 6.29
N LYS A 58 -0.03 -22.01 6.67
CA LYS A 58 0.37 -21.27 7.87
C LYS A 58 -0.22 -19.86 7.93
N TYR A 59 -0.48 -19.25 6.78
CA TYR A 59 -0.96 -17.88 6.63
C TYR A 59 -2.44 -17.80 6.28
N GLY A 60 -3.19 -18.88 6.44
CA GLY A 60 -4.63 -18.93 6.16
C GLY A 60 -4.99 -19.00 4.67
N GLY A 61 -4.04 -19.41 3.81
CA GLY A 61 -4.18 -19.46 2.36
C GLY A 61 -4.99 -20.60 1.76
N ASN A 62 -5.82 -21.26 2.54
CA ASN A 62 -6.27 -22.63 2.25
C ASN A 62 -7.54 -22.80 1.46
N LYS A 63 -8.20 -21.82 0.90
CA LYS A 63 -9.36 -22.14 0.04
C LYS A 63 -9.81 -20.94 -0.80
N VAL A 64 -9.66 -21.06 -2.10
CA VAL A 64 -10.43 -20.20 -3.02
C VAL A 64 -11.75 -20.91 -3.32
N THR A 65 -12.80 -20.55 -2.62
CA THR A 65 -14.14 -21.02 -2.94
C THR A 65 -14.63 -20.27 -4.18
N ARG A 66 -14.64 -20.91 -5.35
CA ARG A 66 -15.31 -20.37 -6.53
C ARG A 66 -16.70 -20.95 -6.62
N LYS A 67 -17.71 -20.08 -6.68
CA LYS A 67 -19.07 -20.48 -7.04
C LYS A 67 -19.13 -20.71 -8.54
N GLY A 68 -19.31 -21.98 -8.96
CA GLY A 68 -19.58 -22.32 -10.35
C GLY A 68 -20.91 -21.69 -10.83
N LEU A 69 -21.08 -21.59 -12.14
CA LEU A 69 -22.32 -21.09 -12.77
C LEU A 69 -23.55 -21.95 -12.46
N ASP A 70 -23.33 -23.18 -12.01
CA ASP A 70 -24.32 -24.18 -11.60
C ASP A 70 -24.62 -24.18 -10.09
N GLY A 71 -23.95 -23.30 -9.33
CA GLY A 71 -24.16 -23.17 -7.88
C GLY A 71 -23.37 -24.17 -7.03
N GLU A 72 -22.61 -25.08 -7.64
CA GLU A 72 -21.67 -25.93 -6.91
C GLU A 72 -20.47 -25.12 -6.41
N VAL A 73 -20.12 -25.33 -5.13
CA VAL A 73 -18.92 -24.77 -4.51
C VAL A 73 -17.79 -25.76 -4.72
N THR A 74 -16.92 -25.48 -5.67
CA THR A 74 -15.69 -26.25 -5.84
C THR A 74 -14.54 -25.56 -5.11
N ASP A 75 -13.95 -26.24 -4.14
CA ASP A 75 -12.67 -25.84 -3.53
C ASP A 75 -11.56 -26.12 -4.58
N GLU A 76 -11.22 -25.14 -5.40
CA GLU A 76 -10.07 -25.26 -6.29
C GLU A 76 -8.80 -24.88 -5.51
N ASP A 77 -8.06 -25.91 -5.09
CA ASP A 77 -6.69 -25.77 -4.62
C ASP A 77 -5.80 -25.52 -5.85
N LYS A 78 -5.43 -24.28 -6.10
CA LYS A 78 -4.51 -23.94 -7.20
C LYS A 78 -3.16 -23.52 -6.67
N ASP A 79 -2.16 -24.35 -6.96
CA ASP A 79 -0.77 -23.94 -6.95
C ASP A 79 -0.53 -22.82 -7.98
N GLU A 80 0.50 -22.01 -7.76
CA GLU A 80 0.82 -20.87 -8.62
C GLU A 80 1.87 -21.23 -9.67
N ALA A 81 1.61 -20.88 -10.92
CA ALA A 81 2.61 -21.02 -11.96
C ALA A 81 3.72 -19.97 -11.80
N LEU A 82 4.97 -20.42 -11.78
CA LEU A 82 6.15 -19.55 -11.78
C LEU A 82 6.70 -19.31 -13.17
N VAL A 83 6.69 -20.36 -14.02
CA VAL A 83 7.12 -20.27 -15.41
C VAL A 83 6.06 -20.93 -16.27
N ARG A 84 5.61 -20.23 -17.28
CA ARG A 84 4.63 -20.74 -18.25
C ARG A 84 5.24 -21.79 -19.16
N ALA A 85 4.43 -22.59 -19.82
CA ALA A 85 4.88 -23.61 -20.78
C ALA A 85 5.75 -23.05 -21.93
N ASN A 86 5.65 -21.78 -22.24
CA ASN A 86 6.51 -21.09 -23.21
C ASN A 86 7.86 -20.61 -22.63
N GLY A 87 8.17 -20.96 -21.38
CA GLY A 87 9.42 -20.60 -20.71
C GLY A 87 9.46 -19.18 -20.11
N VAL A 88 8.35 -18.42 -20.21
CA VAL A 88 8.30 -17.04 -19.68
C VAL A 88 7.91 -17.06 -18.19
N PRO A 89 8.73 -16.45 -17.31
CA PRO A 89 8.37 -16.27 -15.91
C PRO A 89 7.08 -15.46 -15.74
N THR A 90 6.33 -15.77 -14.69
CA THR A 90 5.13 -15.01 -14.31
C THR A 90 5.51 -13.81 -13.44
N HIS A 91 4.58 -12.87 -13.28
CA HIS A 91 4.76 -11.76 -12.33
C HIS A 91 4.97 -12.27 -10.90
N PHE A 92 4.30 -13.35 -10.52
CA PHE A 92 4.47 -13.93 -9.19
C PHE A 92 5.92 -14.43 -8.96
N ALA A 93 6.57 -14.99 -9.97
CA ALA A 93 7.98 -15.35 -9.89
C ALA A 93 8.89 -14.11 -9.74
N ALA A 94 8.60 -13.03 -10.46
CA ALA A 94 9.31 -11.78 -10.32
C ALA A 94 9.10 -11.15 -8.92
N ASP A 95 7.88 -11.22 -8.40
CA ASP A 95 7.55 -10.72 -7.05
C ASP A 95 8.32 -11.48 -5.96
N ILE A 96 8.42 -12.81 -6.05
CA ILE A 96 9.23 -13.60 -5.11
C ILE A 96 10.70 -13.18 -5.18
N ALA A 97 11.25 -13.03 -6.38
CA ALA A 97 12.64 -12.59 -6.57
C ALA A 97 12.87 -11.17 -6.03
N TYR A 98 11.87 -10.28 -6.15
CA TYR A 98 11.95 -8.94 -5.59
C TYR A 98 11.94 -8.96 -4.04
N HIS A 99 11.13 -9.79 -3.43
CA HIS A 99 11.13 -9.95 -1.97
C HIS A 99 12.44 -10.57 -1.48
N TYR A 100 12.99 -11.56 -2.21
CA TYR A 100 14.32 -12.06 -1.92
C TYR A 100 15.37 -10.95 -1.98
N ASN A 101 15.28 -10.06 -2.97
CA ASN A 101 16.15 -8.89 -3.05
C ASN A 101 16.00 -7.98 -1.83
N LYS A 102 14.78 -7.69 -1.36
CA LYS A 102 14.56 -6.87 -0.17
C LYS A 102 15.23 -7.47 1.08
N PHE A 103 15.02 -8.75 1.34
CA PHE A 103 15.48 -9.38 2.58
C PHE A 103 16.92 -9.88 2.52
N ALA A 104 17.29 -10.62 1.48
CA ALA A 104 18.58 -11.30 1.40
C ALA A 104 19.69 -10.41 0.80
N VAL A 105 19.38 -9.61 -0.23
CA VAL A 105 20.37 -8.78 -0.93
C VAL A 105 20.50 -7.41 -0.24
N ARG A 106 19.41 -6.75 0.07
CA ARG A 106 19.39 -5.42 0.70
C ARG A 106 19.41 -5.49 2.23
N GLY A 107 19.17 -6.66 2.81
CA GLY A 107 19.33 -6.92 4.24
C GLY A 107 18.26 -6.29 5.14
N PHE A 108 17.05 -6.00 4.62
CA PHE A 108 15.98 -5.50 5.45
C PHE A 108 15.49 -6.56 6.44
N SER A 109 15.33 -6.16 7.68
CA SER A 109 14.81 -7.03 8.75
C SER A 109 13.30 -7.21 8.68
N ARG A 110 12.59 -6.28 8.04
CA ARG A 110 11.14 -6.27 7.84
C ARG A 110 10.82 -5.56 6.52
N ALA A 111 9.81 -6.04 5.81
CA ALA A 111 9.24 -5.38 4.64
C ALA A 111 7.75 -5.11 4.87
N ILE A 112 7.28 -3.97 4.40
CA ILE A 112 5.86 -3.59 4.43
C ILE A 112 5.45 -3.28 2.99
N ASP A 113 4.57 -4.09 2.45
CA ASP A 113 4.02 -3.89 1.11
C ASP A 113 2.63 -3.26 1.20
N VAL A 114 2.34 -2.35 0.30
CA VAL A 114 1.02 -1.72 0.19
C VAL A 114 0.39 -2.20 -1.12
N TRP A 115 -0.67 -3.01 -1.02
CA TRP A 115 -1.35 -3.63 -2.16
C TRP A 115 -2.81 -3.21 -2.24
N GLY A 116 -3.39 -3.26 -3.43
CA GLY A 116 -4.83 -3.16 -3.60
C GLY A 116 -5.56 -4.37 -2.98
N ALA A 117 -6.76 -4.17 -2.49
CA ALA A 117 -7.55 -5.22 -1.84
C ALA A 117 -7.90 -6.40 -2.77
N ASP A 118 -7.86 -6.19 -4.09
CA ASP A 118 -7.99 -7.22 -5.11
C ASP A 118 -6.87 -8.28 -5.06
N HIS A 119 -5.72 -7.94 -4.46
CA HIS A 119 -4.60 -8.86 -4.22
C HIS A 119 -4.70 -9.66 -2.91
N HIS A 120 -5.83 -9.59 -2.18
CA HIS A 120 -6.00 -10.31 -0.91
C HIS A 120 -5.63 -11.80 -1.00
N GLY A 121 -5.99 -12.49 -2.09
CA GLY A 121 -5.68 -13.90 -2.30
C GLY A 121 -4.19 -14.22 -2.46
N HIS A 122 -3.36 -13.22 -2.75
CA HIS A 122 -1.91 -13.40 -2.91
C HIS A 122 -1.13 -13.28 -1.60
N VAL A 123 -1.72 -12.72 -0.54
CA VAL A 123 -1.04 -12.44 0.73
C VAL A 123 -0.43 -13.72 1.33
N ALA A 124 -1.26 -14.73 1.56
CA ALA A 124 -0.81 -15.98 2.15
C ALA A 124 0.20 -16.73 1.26
N ARG A 125 0.01 -16.69 -0.06
CA ARG A 125 0.91 -17.32 -1.04
C ARG A 125 2.28 -16.66 -1.06
N MET A 126 2.33 -15.31 -0.99
CA MET A 126 3.59 -14.58 -0.97
C MET A 126 4.35 -14.80 0.34
N LYS A 127 3.67 -14.74 1.49
CA LYS A 127 4.28 -15.08 2.79
C LYS A 127 4.80 -16.50 2.81
N GLY A 128 4.03 -17.46 2.31
CA GLY A 128 4.46 -18.84 2.15
C GLY A 128 5.66 -19.01 1.22
N ALA A 129 5.73 -18.22 0.13
CA ALA A 129 6.88 -18.22 -0.76
C ALA A 129 8.16 -17.71 -0.08
N MET A 130 8.05 -16.77 0.87
CA MET A 130 9.19 -16.35 1.69
C MET A 130 9.72 -17.52 2.53
N ASP A 131 8.84 -18.28 3.20
CA ASP A 131 9.24 -19.47 3.94
C ASP A 131 9.88 -20.52 3.01
N ALA A 132 9.30 -20.72 1.81
CA ALA A 132 9.78 -21.68 0.83
C ALA A 132 11.21 -21.39 0.33
N ILE A 133 11.60 -20.13 0.18
CA ILE A 133 12.96 -19.75 -0.22
C ILE A 133 13.93 -19.59 0.97
N GLY A 134 13.48 -19.92 2.20
CA GLY A 134 14.30 -19.89 3.41
C GLY A 134 14.40 -18.54 4.09
N LEU A 135 13.47 -17.65 3.79
CA LEU A 135 13.22 -16.42 4.52
C LEU A 135 12.12 -16.67 5.57
N ASP A 136 11.69 -15.62 6.23
CA ASP A 136 10.62 -15.68 7.23
C ASP A 136 9.44 -14.80 6.75
N GLY A 137 8.35 -15.45 6.36
CA GLY A 137 7.15 -14.77 5.87
C GLY A 137 6.46 -13.88 6.92
N GLU A 138 6.72 -14.10 8.22
CA GLU A 138 6.22 -13.21 9.28
C GLU A 138 6.88 -11.82 9.25
N LYS A 139 8.03 -11.68 8.61
CA LYS A 139 8.71 -10.39 8.43
C LYS A 139 8.16 -9.57 7.27
N LEU A 140 7.25 -10.13 6.48
CA LEU A 140 6.55 -9.45 5.42
C LEU A 140 5.16 -9.04 5.90
N ASP A 141 4.94 -7.75 6.11
CA ASP A 141 3.62 -7.19 6.36
C ASP A 141 3.00 -6.71 5.06
N ILE A 142 1.72 -6.96 4.90
CA ILE A 142 0.98 -6.51 3.73
C ILE A 142 -0.22 -5.69 4.18
N VAL A 143 -0.21 -4.42 3.79
CA VAL A 143 -1.32 -3.48 4.00
C VAL A 143 -2.21 -3.51 2.76
N LEU A 144 -3.44 -4.00 2.93
CA LEU A 144 -4.41 -4.04 1.86
C LEU A 144 -5.23 -2.73 1.83
N MET A 145 -5.13 -2.01 0.72
CA MET A 145 -5.82 -0.75 0.49
C MET A 145 -7.11 -0.97 -0.29
N GLN A 146 -8.21 -0.45 0.22
CA GLN A 146 -9.48 -0.42 -0.51
C GLN A 146 -9.49 0.66 -1.59
N PHE A 147 -10.37 0.50 -2.58
CA PHE A 147 -10.56 1.50 -3.62
C PHE A 147 -11.18 2.78 -3.05
N VAL A 148 -10.71 3.91 -3.57
CA VAL A 148 -11.27 5.22 -3.31
C VAL A 148 -12.20 5.59 -4.46
N ARG A 149 -13.43 6.02 -4.15
CA ARG A 149 -14.36 6.59 -5.13
C ARG A 149 -14.29 8.11 -5.03
N LEU A 150 -14.11 8.76 -6.17
CA LEU A 150 -14.19 10.22 -6.23
C LEU A 150 -15.66 10.63 -6.36
N MET A 151 -16.06 11.60 -5.55
CA MET A 151 -17.41 12.16 -5.54
C MET A 151 -17.34 13.65 -5.86
N GLN A 152 -18.26 14.13 -6.68
CA GLN A 152 -18.45 15.56 -7.01
C GLN A 152 -19.94 15.82 -7.20
N ASP A 153 -20.47 16.92 -6.65
CA ASP A 153 -21.90 17.24 -6.66
C ASP A 153 -22.77 16.07 -6.13
N GLY A 154 -22.26 15.32 -5.14
CA GLY A 154 -22.92 14.15 -4.58
C GLY A 154 -23.00 12.93 -5.51
N GLN A 155 -22.31 12.94 -6.63
CA GLN A 155 -22.29 11.85 -7.62
C GLN A 155 -20.89 11.26 -7.82
N PRO A 156 -20.78 9.95 -8.09
CA PRO A 156 -19.49 9.33 -8.40
C PRO A 156 -18.89 9.86 -9.70
N VAL A 157 -17.64 10.30 -9.66
CA VAL A 157 -16.88 10.74 -10.83
C VAL A 157 -15.95 9.61 -11.26
N ARG A 158 -16.22 9.01 -12.42
CA ARG A 158 -15.43 7.90 -12.96
C ARG A 158 -14.41 8.32 -14.00
N MET A 159 -14.68 9.43 -14.66
CA MET A 159 -13.88 9.90 -15.79
C MET A 159 -13.71 11.41 -15.71
N SER A 160 -12.53 11.88 -16.06
CA SER A 160 -12.22 13.29 -16.19
C SER A 160 -13.10 13.93 -17.26
N LYS A 161 -13.72 15.06 -16.95
CA LYS A 161 -14.50 15.86 -17.91
C LYS A 161 -13.62 16.37 -19.06
N ARG A 162 -12.33 16.58 -18.82
CA ARG A 162 -11.35 17.11 -19.78
C ARG A 162 -10.82 16.05 -20.74
N THR A 163 -10.47 14.86 -20.23
CA THR A 163 -9.75 13.83 -20.99
C THR A 163 -10.61 12.63 -21.39
N GLY A 164 -11.78 12.46 -20.79
CA GLY A 164 -12.64 11.29 -20.97
C GLY A 164 -12.01 9.98 -20.48
N LYS A 165 -10.94 10.06 -19.71
CA LYS A 165 -10.21 8.91 -19.12
C LYS A 165 -10.41 8.88 -17.61
N ALA A 166 -10.03 7.80 -16.98
CA ALA A 166 -9.98 7.72 -15.51
C ALA A 166 -9.14 8.88 -14.94
N ILE A 167 -9.62 9.49 -13.85
CA ILE A 167 -8.93 10.62 -13.21
C ILE A 167 -7.65 10.09 -12.59
N GLY A 168 -6.51 10.62 -13.07
CA GLY A 168 -5.20 10.35 -12.49
C GLY A 168 -4.92 11.23 -11.27
N LEU A 169 -3.93 10.82 -10.46
CA LEU A 169 -3.54 11.58 -9.26
C LEU A 169 -3.14 13.03 -9.61
N ALA A 170 -2.36 13.24 -10.67
CA ALA A 170 -1.95 14.57 -11.08
C ALA A 170 -3.15 15.47 -11.43
N GLU A 171 -4.17 14.90 -12.08
CA GLU A 171 -5.40 15.60 -12.46
C GLU A 171 -6.25 15.95 -11.24
N LEU A 172 -6.37 15.02 -10.28
CA LEU A 172 -7.02 15.30 -8.99
C LEU A 172 -6.36 16.48 -8.28
N LEU A 173 -5.02 16.53 -8.27
CA LEU A 173 -4.25 17.60 -7.64
C LEU A 173 -4.24 18.93 -8.42
N ASP A 174 -4.79 18.98 -9.62
CA ASP A 174 -5.08 20.23 -10.33
C ASP A 174 -6.39 20.85 -9.85
N GLU A 175 -7.31 20.05 -9.33
CA GLU A 175 -8.64 20.47 -8.88
C GLU A 175 -8.73 20.62 -7.34
N VAL A 176 -7.95 19.84 -6.57
CA VAL A 176 -8.01 19.79 -5.12
C VAL A 176 -6.67 20.20 -4.50
N PRO A 177 -6.67 21.09 -3.48
CA PRO A 177 -5.44 21.44 -2.75
C PRO A 177 -4.76 20.19 -2.18
N ILE A 178 -3.44 20.09 -2.36
CA ILE A 178 -2.68 18.91 -1.96
C ILE A 178 -2.78 18.59 -0.46
N ASP A 179 -2.81 19.61 0.39
CA ASP A 179 -2.92 19.41 1.84
C ASP A 179 -4.27 18.76 2.19
N SER A 180 -5.34 19.18 1.50
CA SER A 180 -6.67 18.60 1.67
C SER A 180 -6.72 17.16 1.17
N ALA A 181 -6.17 16.89 -0.01
CA ALA A 181 -6.11 15.54 -0.54
C ALA A 181 -5.34 14.59 0.40
N ARG A 182 -4.14 14.99 0.84
CA ARG A 182 -3.31 14.18 1.74
C ARG A 182 -3.98 13.96 3.09
N PHE A 183 -4.62 14.97 3.64
CA PHE A 183 -5.30 14.87 4.93
C PHE A 183 -6.50 13.92 4.84
N GLN A 184 -7.36 14.09 3.84
CA GLN A 184 -8.56 13.27 3.69
C GLN A 184 -8.23 11.80 3.42
N PHE A 185 -7.23 11.49 2.59
CA PHE A 185 -6.79 10.10 2.37
C PHE A 185 -6.28 9.42 3.65
N ASN A 186 -5.77 10.20 4.61
CA ASN A 186 -5.27 9.67 5.88
C ASN A 186 -6.32 9.65 7.01
N LEU A 187 -7.55 10.13 6.77
CA LEU A 187 -8.64 10.07 7.75
C LEU A 187 -9.26 8.67 7.88
N ARG A 188 -8.96 7.77 6.98
CA ARG A 188 -9.54 6.44 6.95
C ARG A 188 -8.45 5.37 7.08
N GLU A 189 -8.83 4.27 7.69
CA GLU A 189 -7.99 3.08 7.71
C GLU A 189 -7.84 2.49 6.29
N PRO A 190 -6.69 1.88 5.96
CA PRO A 190 -6.43 1.33 4.63
C PRO A 190 -7.49 0.35 4.14
N GLY A 191 -8.02 -0.50 5.03
CA GLY A 191 -9.04 -1.50 4.73
C GLY A 191 -10.46 -0.98 4.56
N SER A 192 -10.68 0.32 4.78
CA SER A 192 -12.01 0.94 4.68
C SER A 192 -12.28 1.50 3.30
N VAL A 193 -13.48 1.24 2.76
CA VAL A 193 -13.95 1.92 1.54
C VAL A 193 -14.07 3.41 1.82
N MET A 194 -13.57 4.23 0.90
CA MET A 194 -13.58 5.68 1.03
C MET A 194 -14.28 6.33 -0.15
N ASP A 195 -15.23 7.21 0.15
CA ASP A 195 -15.73 8.21 -0.78
C ASP A 195 -14.95 9.51 -0.55
N PHE A 196 -14.18 9.92 -1.54
CA PHE A 196 -13.42 11.16 -1.51
C PHE A 196 -14.28 12.26 -2.11
N ASP A 197 -14.77 13.15 -1.26
CA ASP A 197 -15.62 14.27 -1.66
C ASP A 197 -14.74 15.44 -2.12
N MET A 198 -14.75 15.69 -3.43
CA MET A 198 -13.97 16.75 -4.06
C MET A 198 -14.50 18.14 -3.69
N ASP A 199 -15.80 18.29 -3.49
CA ASP A 199 -16.43 19.58 -3.12
C ASP A 199 -16.03 19.95 -1.69
N LEU A 200 -16.08 18.98 -0.77
CA LEU A 200 -15.58 19.17 0.59
C LEU A 200 -14.09 19.46 0.61
N ALA A 201 -13.32 18.82 -0.27
CA ALA A 201 -11.86 18.99 -0.30
C ALA A 201 -11.42 20.41 -0.70
N VAL A 202 -12.23 21.14 -1.45
CA VAL A 202 -11.94 22.53 -1.85
C VAL A 202 -12.61 23.57 -0.95
N ALA A 203 -13.52 23.16 -0.06
CA ALA A 203 -14.23 24.06 0.84
C ALA A 203 -13.24 24.77 1.79
N GLN A 204 -13.44 26.08 2.00
CA GLN A 204 -12.59 26.92 2.87
C GLN A 204 -13.34 27.34 4.16
N ASP A 205 -13.97 26.37 4.79
CA ASP A 205 -14.75 26.55 6.01
C ASP A 205 -14.54 25.39 7.00
N SER A 206 -15.27 25.43 8.10
CA SER A 206 -15.15 24.45 9.18
C SER A 206 -15.63 23.03 8.82
N GLU A 207 -16.32 22.85 7.69
CA GLU A 207 -16.73 21.53 7.22
C GLU A 207 -15.54 20.76 6.65
N ASN A 208 -14.57 21.48 6.07
CA ASN A 208 -13.32 20.88 5.60
C ASN A 208 -12.36 20.66 6.79
N PRO A 209 -12.10 19.40 7.20
CA PRO A 209 -11.31 19.12 8.39
C PRO A 209 -9.87 19.62 8.30
N VAL A 210 -9.27 19.65 7.09
CA VAL A 210 -7.90 20.17 6.92
C VAL A 210 -7.86 21.69 7.13
N TYR A 211 -8.86 22.41 6.65
CA TYR A 211 -8.96 23.86 6.85
C TYR A 211 -9.06 24.20 8.34
N TYR A 212 -9.83 23.42 9.08
CA TYR A 212 -9.93 23.59 10.53
C TYR A 212 -8.59 23.39 11.25
N VAL A 213 -7.84 22.36 10.88
CA VAL A 213 -6.49 22.09 11.43
C VAL A 213 -5.51 23.21 11.05
N GLN A 214 -5.52 23.66 9.81
CA GLN A 214 -4.69 24.77 9.35
C GLN A 214 -5.00 26.07 10.10
N TYR A 215 -6.28 26.36 10.33
CA TYR A 215 -6.69 27.52 11.11
C TYR A 215 -6.19 27.44 12.57
N ALA A 216 -6.33 26.29 13.21
CA ALA A 216 -5.82 26.07 14.56
C ALA A 216 -4.30 26.27 14.61
N HIS A 217 -3.56 25.71 13.65
CA HIS A 217 -2.11 25.89 13.52
C HIS A 217 -1.74 27.38 13.35
N ALA A 218 -2.41 28.09 12.45
CA ALA A 218 -2.16 29.52 12.24
C ALA A 218 -2.38 30.35 13.52
N ARG A 219 -3.42 30.03 14.30
CA ARG A 219 -3.66 30.68 15.60
C ARG A 219 -2.56 30.39 16.60
N ILE A 220 -2.12 29.14 16.71
CA ILE A 220 -1.00 28.75 17.58
C ILE A 220 0.26 29.54 17.21
N CYS A 221 0.61 29.56 15.91
CA CYS A 221 1.75 30.33 15.42
C CYS A 221 1.65 31.82 15.77
N SER A 222 0.46 32.41 15.64
CA SER A 222 0.24 33.81 16.01
C SER A 222 0.44 34.07 17.51
N ILE A 223 -0.03 33.16 18.36
CA ILE A 223 0.17 33.26 19.83
C ILE A 223 1.66 33.17 20.17
N LEU A 224 2.37 32.19 19.55
CA LEU A 224 3.80 32.02 19.78
C LEU A 224 4.60 33.24 19.30
N ALA A 225 4.24 33.82 18.15
CA ALA A 225 4.87 35.04 17.65
C ALA A 225 4.65 36.23 18.60
N GLN A 226 3.47 36.36 19.18
CA GLN A 226 3.17 37.40 20.18
C GLN A 226 3.92 37.19 21.52
N ALA A 227 4.18 35.92 21.87
CA ALA A 227 4.94 35.59 23.09
C ALA A 227 6.44 35.95 22.95
N GLY A 228 6.94 36.23 21.75
CA GLY A 228 8.35 36.52 21.47
C GLY A 228 9.25 35.31 21.60
N GLU A 229 10.53 35.44 21.28
CA GLU A 229 11.48 34.31 21.29
C GLU A 229 11.82 33.80 22.70
N GLU A 230 11.64 34.62 23.71
CA GLU A 230 11.98 34.28 25.11
C GLU A 230 11.18 33.13 25.69
N TRP A 231 9.99 32.82 25.14
CA TRP A 231 9.15 31.74 25.68
C TRP A 231 9.83 30.36 25.59
N GLN A 232 10.70 30.13 24.60
CA GLN A 232 11.41 28.87 24.42
C GLN A 232 12.44 28.60 25.52
N SER A 233 12.96 29.64 26.12
CA SER A 233 13.96 29.57 27.21
C SER A 233 13.36 29.58 28.60
N ARG A 234 12.04 29.83 28.72
CA ARG A 234 11.38 29.87 30.03
C ARG A 234 11.15 28.46 30.58
N PRO A 235 11.32 28.24 31.88
CA PRO A 235 11.04 26.94 32.48
C PRO A 235 9.56 26.58 32.33
N LEU A 236 9.28 25.35 32.00
CA LEU A 236 7.92 24.83 31.94
C LEU A 236 7.39 24.60 33.36
N HIS A 237 6.29 25.26 33.70
CA HIS A 237 5.60 25.13 34.98
C HIS A 237 4.33 24.28 34.82
N SER A 238 4.47 23.00 34.50
CA SER A 238 3.34 22.09 34.24
C SER A 238 2.35 22.00 35.43
N GLN A 239 2.81 22.26 36.68
CA GLN A 239 1.96 22.30 37.85
C GLN A 239 0.92 23.43 37.80
N LEU A 240 1.07 24.44 36.93
CA LEU A 240 0.10 25.52 36.74
C LEU A 240 -1.02 25.13 35.75
N LEU A 241 -0.84 24.05 34.99
CA LEU A 241 -1.83 23.52 34.05
C LEU A 241 -2.86 22.69 34.84
N THR A 242 -3.93 23.33 35.30
CA THR A 242 -4.90 22.73 36.23
C THR A 242 -6.25 22.44 35.59
N ALA A 243 -6.56 23.06 34.46
CA ALA A 243 -7.79 22.81 33.72
C ALA A 243 -7.83 21.40 33.13
N GLU A 244 -9.01 20.79 33.06
CA GLU A 244 -9.19 19.44 32.56
C GLU A 244 -8.67 19.29 31.11
N ALA A 245 -8.96 20.26 30.24
CA ALA A 245 -8.46 20.28 28.85
C ALA A 245 -6.93 20.36 28.76
N GLU A 246 -6.27 21.07 29.72
CA GLU A 246 -4.80 21.13 29.77
C GLU A 246 -4.20 19.79 30.18
N LYS A 247 -4.83 19.08 31.15
CA LYS A 247 -4.40 17.76 31.60
C LYS A 247 -4.55 16.68 30.53
N GLN A 248 -5.56 16.80 29.67
CA GLN A 248 -5.77 15.85 28.56
C GLN A 248 -4.74 16.02 27.44
N LEU A 249 -4.04 17.17 27.38
CA LEU A 249 -2.99 17.43 26.39
C LEU A 249 -1.58 17.03 26.87
N MET A 250 -1.42 16.72 28.13
CA MET A 250 -0.16 16.27 28.75
C MET A 250 -0.06 14.74 28.79
#